data_a96c2bcaeac48f62ef36b85e5cb2110a
#
_entry.id   a96c2bcaeac48f62ef36b85e5cb2110a
#
_cell.length_a   1.000
_cell.length_b   1.000
_cell.length_c   1.000
_cell.angle_alpha   90.00
_cell.angle_beta   90.00
_cell.angle_gamma   90.00
#
_symmetry.space_group_name_H-M   'P 1'
#
loop_
_entity.id
_entity.type
_entity.pdbx_description
1 polymer ?
#
loop_
_entity_poly.entity_id
_entity_poly.type
_entity_poly.pdbx_seq_one_letter_code
_entity_poly.pdbx_strand_id
1 'polypeptide(L)'
;IPASRAGLLLNLLGQMLWQVSYRARPAHTLGQSSHRRATQLAASRAYERLVEMYFFAGDTLPTLYAAIRSLNVAEVAGPSPELARGYATIGALLGFVPLHAAAHSYLERAREATRESGNLSAYTYVAMAAGFYYAGVGKWQQAIELFEQILNISQRLGDQRRWVDAMSNLAPIHYYC
;
A
#
# COMPACT_ATOMS: atom_id res chain seq x y z
N ILE A 1 -1.59 16.09 -10.44
CA ILE A 1 -2.46 16.35 -9.29
C ILE A 1 -3.18 17.67 -9.52
N PRO A 2 -4.50 17.79 -9.24
CA PRO A 2 -5.23 19.05 -9.38
C PRO A 2 -4.60 20.18 -8.54
N ALA A 3 -4.55 21.38 -9.11
CA ALA A 3 -3.90 22.53 -8.47
C ALA A 3 -4.74 23.16 -7.33
N SER A 4 -6.07 22.96 -7.32
CA SER A 4 -6.96 23.50 -6.30
C SER A 4 -7.45 22.43 -5.31
N ARG A 5 -7.65 22.81 -4.04
CA ARG A 5 -8.18 21.91 -3.00
C ARG A 5 -9.55 21.35 -3.36
N ALA A 6 -10.43 22.17 -3.92
CA ALA A 6 -11.77 21.73 -4.37
C ALA A 6 -11.68 20.74 -5.52
N GLY A 7 -10.83 21.01 -6.52
CA GLY A 7 -10.57 20.07 -7.62
C GLY A 7 -9.96 18.76 -7.12
N LEU A 8 -9.10 18.80 -6.11
CA LEU A 8 -8.50 17.60 -5.52
C LEU A 8 -9.56 16.76 -4.79
N LEU A 9 -10.46 17.38 -4.02
CA LEU A 9 -11.57 16.68 -3.35
C LEU A 9 -12.52 16.01 -4.34
N LEU A 10 -12.94 16.72 -5.38
CA LEU A 10 -13.82 16.17 -6.42
C LEU A 10 -13.16 14.98 -7.13
N ASN A 11 -11.88 15.11 -7.47
CA ASN A 11 -11.13 14.01 -8.08
C ASN A 11 -10.96 12.83 -7.12
N LEU A 12 -10.69 13.07 -5.83
CA LEU A 12 -10.61 12.02 -4.82
C LEU A 12 -11.92 11.25 -4.72
N LEU A 13 -13.06 11.94 -4.64
CA LEU A 13 -14.37 11.31 -4.63
C LEU A 13 -14.61 10.49 -5.91
N GLY A 14 -14.23 11.00 -7.07
CA GLY A 14 -14.30 10.25 -8.33
C GLY A 14 -13.45 8.97 -8.30
N GLN A 15 -12.24 9.01 -7.73
CA GLN A 15 -11.39 7.84 -7.58
C GLN A 15 -11.97 6.82 -6.60
N MET A 16 -12.60 7.27 -5.52
CA MET A 16 -13.29 6.39 -4.56
C MET A 16 -14.50 5.70 -5.17
N LEU A 17 -15.34 6.44 -5.92
CA LEU A 17 -16.47 5.88 -6.64
C LEU A 17 -16.03 4.86 -7.69
N TRP A 18 -14.94 5.16 -8.41
CA TRP A 18 -14.35 4.21 -9.36
C TRP A 18 -13.92 2.92 -8.65
N GLN A 19 -13.25 3.04 -7.49
CA GLN A 19 -12.81 1.90 -6.68
C GLN A 19 -13.99 1.02 -6.23
N VAL A 20 -15.07 1.63 -5.75
CA VAL A 20 -16.30 0.90 -5.37
C VAL A 20 -16.90 0.18 -6.58
N SER A 21 -16.99 0.86 -7.72
CA SER A 21 -17.52 0.30 -8.95
C SER A 21 -16.68 -0.86 -9.48
N TYR A 22 -15.35 -0.74 -9.44
CA TYR A 22 -14.42 -1.79 -9.86
C TYR A 22 -14.54 -3.03 -8.97
N ARG A 23 -14.73 -2.85 -7.66
CA ARG A 23 -14.96 -3.96 -6.73
C ARG A 23 -16.26 -4.70 -6.99
N ALA A 24 -17.32 -3.98 -7.37
CA ALA A 24 -18.61 -4.57 -7.71
C ALA A 24 -18.56 -5.36 -9.04
N ARG A 25 -17.69 -4.94 -9.96
CA ARG A 25 -17.52 -5.58 -11.28
C ARG A 25 -16.05 -5.56 -11.68
N PRO A 26 -15.23 -6.50 -11.21
CA PRO A 26 -13.83 -6.55 -11.60
C PRO A 26 -13.77 -6.73 -13.12
N ALA A 27 -13.26 -5.69 -13.81
CA ALA A 27 -13.04 -5.74 -15.24
C ALA A 27 -11.96 -6.79 -15.50
N HIS A 28 -12.30 -7.87 -16.17
CA HIS A 28 -11.31 -8.82 -16.67
C HIS A 28 -10.40 -8.09 -17.64
N THR A 29 -9.12 -7.97 -17.30
CA THR A 29 -8.08 -7.31 -18.10
C THR A 29 -7.62 -8.19 -19.25
N LEU A 30 -8.54 -8.95 -19.86
CA LEU A 30 -8.27 -9.79 -21.01
C LEU A 30 -7.91 -8.90 -22.20
N GLY A 31 -6.67 -8.99 -22.66
CA GLY A 31 -6.23 -8.41 -23.94
C GLY A 31 -5.53 -7.04 -23.87
N GLN A 32 -5.02 -6.58 -22.71
CA GLN A 32 -4.18 -5.39 -22.70
C GLN A 32 -2.84 -5.61 -23.41
N SER A 33 -2.41 -4.65 -24.24
CA SER A 33 -1.07 -4.69 -24.80
C SER A 33 -0.01 -4.57 -23.71
N SER A 34 1.11 -5.26 -23.86
CA SER A 34 2.23 -5.22 -22.91
C SER A 34 2.73 -3.79 -22.63
N HIS A 35 2.74 -2.95 -23.65
CA HIS A 35 3.14 -1.55 -23.53
C HIS A 35 2.18 -0.73 -22.64
N ARG A 36 0.87 -0.90 -22.80
CA ARG A 36 -0.13 -0.21 -21.95
C ARG A 36 -0.01 -0.64 -20.49
N ARG A 37 0.17 -1.94 -20.26
CA ARG A 37 0.40 -2.48 -18.91
C ARG A 37 1.65 -1.88 -18.26
N ALA A 38 2.78 -1.85 -18.99
CA ALA A 38 4.03 -1.27 -18.50
C ALA A 38 3.88 0.21 -18.12
N THR A 39 3.17 1.00 -18.93
CA THR A 39 2.87 2.42 -18.66
C THR A 39 2.02 2.58 -17.40
N GLN A 40 1.02 1.73 -17.20
CA GLN A 40 0.17 1.76 -16.00
C GLN A 40 0.97 1.42 -14.74
N LEU A 41 1.82 0.38 -14.78
CA LEU A 41 2.67 0.02 -13.65
C LEU A 41 3.68 1.15 -13.33
N ALA A 42 4.24 1.79 -14.35
CA ALA A 42 5.11 2.96 -14.16
C ALA A 42 4.35 4.13 -13.50
N ALA A 43 3.12 4.40 -13.93
CA ALA A 43 2.28 5.42 -13.33
C ALA A 43 1.91 5.08 -11.87
N SER A 44 1.60 3.81 -11.57
CA SER A 44 1.35 3.36 -10.20
C SER A 44 2.55 3.62 -9.30
N ARG A 45 3.78 3.26 -9.75
CA ARG A 45 5.02 3.56 -9.01
C ARG A 45 5.24 5.06 -8.79
N ALA A 46 4.93 5.89 -9.78
CA ALA A 46 5.04 7.33 -9.63
C ALA A 46 4.08 7.87 -8.55
N TYR A 47 2.83 7.40 -8.54
CA TYR A 47 1.88 7.76 -7.49
C TYR A 47 2.29 7.22 -6.10
N GLU A 48 2.88 6.03 -6.00
CA GLU A 48 3.44 5.49 -4.76
C GLU A 48 4.51 6.43 -4.17
N ARG A 49 5.40 6.97 -5.02
CA ARG A 49 6.39 7.97 -4.60
C ARG A 49 5.76 9.29 -4.13
N LEU A 50 4.69 9.72 -4.77
CA LEU A 50 3.94 10.90 -4.34
C LEU A 50 3.26 10.67 -2.99
N VAL A 51 2.77 9.45 -2.71
CA VAL A 51 2.25 9.09 -1.37
C VAL A 51 3.31 9.32 -0.30
N GLU A 52 4.52 8.77 -0.48
CA GLU A 52 5.62 8.95 0.46
C GLU A 52 5.93 10.45 0.67
N MET A 53 6.08 11.21 -0.41
CA MET A 53 6.42 12.63 -0.34
C MET A 53 5.36 13.45 0.41
N TYR A 54 4.08 13.27 0.09
CA TYR A 54 2.99 14.01 0.73
C TYR A 54 2.75 13.57 2.18
N PHE A 55 2.93 12.28 2.47
CA PHE A 55 2.83 11.76 3.82
C PHE A 55 3.87 12.41 4.75
N PHE A 56 5.13 12.46 4.34
CA PHE A 56 6.19 13.11 5.12
C PHE A 56 6.07 14.64 5.15
N ALA A 57 5.43 15.25 4.15
CA ALA A 57 5.09 16.67 4.16
C ALA A 57 3.87 17.02 5.05
N GLY A 58 3.15 16.01 5.56
CA GLY A 58 1.92 16.22 6.35
C GLY A 58 0.69 16.59 5.53
N ASP A 59 0.77 16.46 4.20
CA ASP A 59 -0.31 16.83 3.27
C ASP A 59 -1.30 15.67 3.09
N THR A 60 -2.25 15.53 4.01
CA THR A 60 -3.19 14.40 4.08
C THR A 60 -4.00 14.21 2.80
N LEU A 61 -4.58 15.27 2.24
CA LEU A 61 -5.47 15.17 1.09
C LEU A 61 -4.76 14.74 -0.19
N PRO A 62 -3.59 15.31 -0.57
CA PRO A 62 -2.77 14.79 -1.67
C PRO A 62 -2.30 13.35 -1.43
N THR A 63 -1.96 12.97 -0.18
CA THR A 63 -1.57 11.60 0.18
C THR A 63 -2.68 10.61 -0.15
N LEU A 64 -3.91 10.88 0.31
CA LEU A 64 -5.08 10.03 0.03
C LEU A 64 -5.37 9.92 -1.47
N TYR A 65 -5.31 11.04 -2.19
CA TYR A 65 -5.52 11.06 -3.64
C TYR A 65 -4.46 10.21 -4.36
N ALA A 66 -3.20 10.40 -4.04
CA ALA A 66 -2.11 9.66 -4.67
C ALA A 66 -2.21 8.15 -4.36
N ALA A 67 -2.56 7.78 -3.13
CA ALA A 67 -2.71 6.39 -2.72
C ALA A 67 -3.82 5.67 -3.49
N ILE A 68 -5.02 6.27 -3.54
CA ILE A 68 -6.15 5.63 -4.24
C ILE A 68 -5.90 5.61 -5.76
N ARG A 69 -5.25 6.62 -6.31
CA ARG A 69 -4.88 6.68 -7.72
C ARG A 69 -3.84 5.62 -8.08
N SER A 70 -2.82 5.41 -7.23
CA SER A 70 -1.85 4.35 -7.39
C SER A 70 -2.53 2.98 -7.47
N LEU A 71 -3.42 2.69 -6.53
CA LEU A 71 -4.16 1.44 -6.49
C LEU A 71 -5.04 1.26 -7.74
N ASN A 72 -5.85 2.27 -8.10
CA ASN A 72 -6.76 2.18 -9.24
C ASN A 72 -6.02 1.89 -10.56
N VAL A 73 -4.86 2.50 -10.75
CA VAL A 73 -4.02 2.26 -11.92
C VAL A 73 -3.39 0.86 -11.90
N ALA A 74 -2.97 0.38 -10.73
CA ALA A 74 -2.43 -0.97 -10.57
C ALA A 74 -3.50 -2.05 -10.81
N GLU A 75 -4.74 -1.84 -10.35
CA GLU A 75 -5.85 -2.77 -10.59
C GLU A 75 -6.15 -2.92 -12.09
N VAL A 76 -6.13 -1.81 -12.84
CA VAL A 76 -6.29 -1.86 -14.30
C VAL A 76 -5.15 -2.62 -14.97
N ALA A 77 -3.91 -2.52 -14.45
CA ALA A 77 -2.76 -3.26 -14.98
C ALA A 77 -2.80 -4.76 -14.65
N GLY A 78 -3.59 -5.15 -13.64
CA GLY A 78 -3.74 -6.55 -13.20
C GLY A 78 -2.66 -7.01 -12.23
N PRO A 79 -2.57 -8.33 -11.97
CA PRO A 79 -1.68 -8.92 -10.97
C PRO A 79 -0.24 -8.42 -11.13
N SER A 80 0.30 -7.83 -10.06
CA SER A 80 1.63 -7.22 -10.06
C SER A 80 2.10 -6.88 -8.64
N PRO A 81 3.41 -6.70 -8.42
CA PRO A 81 3.94 -6.18 -7.15
C PRO A 81 3.36 -4.80 -6.77
N GLU A 82 3.07 -3.97 -7.76
CA GLU A 82 2.47 -2.65 -7.58
C GLU A 82 1.05 -2.74 -7.02
N LEU A 83 0.27 -3.73 -7.48
CA LEU A 83 -1.08 -4.00 -6.98
C LEU A 83 -1.04 -4.39 -5.50
N ALA A 84 -0.13 -5.28 -5.11
CA ALA A 84 0.06 -5.69 -3.73
C ALA A 84 0.41 -4.48 -2.83
N ARG A 85 1.34 -3.63 -3.27
CA ARG A 85 1.71 -2.41 -2.54
C ARG A 85 0.57 -1.40 -2.46
N GLY A 86 -0.19 -1.23 -3.54
CA GLY A 86 -1.37 -0.35 -3.57
C GLY A 86 -2.42 -0.77 -2.53
N TYR A 87 -2.76 -2.07 -2.47
CA TYR A 87 -3.65 -2.59 -1.44
C TYR A 87 -3.10 -2.38 -0.03
N ALA A 88 -1.82 -2.64 0.21
CA ALA A 88 -1.19 -2.47 1.51
C ALA A 88 -1.21 -1.00 1.96
N THR A 89 -0.93 -0.07 1.06
CA THR A 89 -0.97 1.37 1.32
C THR A 89 -2.37 1.82 1.76
N ILE A 90 -3.41 1.41 1.04
CA ILE A 90 -4.79 1.74 1.43
C ILE A 90 -5.16 1.08 2.76
N GLY A 91 -4.77 -0.17 2.98
CA GLY A 91 -4.99 -0.87 4.24
C GLY A 91 -4.36 -0.14 5.44
N ALA A 92 -3.11 0.31 5.31
CA ALA A 92 -2.44 1.09 6.34
C ALA A 92 -3.11 2.45 6.59
N LEU A 93 -3.47 3.20 5.53
CA LEU A 93 -4.15 4.49 5.66
C LEU A 93 -5.52 4.37 6.33
N LEU A 94 -6.28 3.31 6.04
CA LEU A 94 -7.55 3.01 6.71
C LEU A 94 -7.36 2.61 8.18
N GLY A 95 -6.18 2.11 8.54
CA GLY A 95 -5.80 1.81 9.92
C GLY A 95 -5.67 3.07 10.80
N PHE A 96 -5.35 4.23 10.23
CA PHE A 96 -5.33 5.53 10.95
C PHE A 96 -6.73 6.12 11.20
N VAL A 97 -7.75 5.58 10.56
CA VAL A 97 -9.15 5.91 10.80
C VAL A 97 -9.82 4.65 11.36
N PRO A 98 -10.83 4.71 12.23
CA PRO A 98 -11.42 3.53 12.85
C PRO A 98 -12.25 2.65 11.87
N LEU A 99 -11.70 2.40 10.68
CA LEU A 99 -12.28 1.56 9.62
C LEU A 99 -11.59 0.19 9.57
N HIS A 100 -11.44 -0.45 10.72
CA HIS A 100 -10.63 -1.67 10.89
C HIS A 100 -11.06 -2.83 9.99
N ALA A 101 -12.34 -3.03 9.73
CA ALA A 101 -12.83 -4.08 8.84
C ALA A 101 -12.36 -3.87 7.39
N ALA A 102 -12.40 -2.60 6.93
CA ALA A 102 -11.89 -2.26 5.60
C ALA A 102 -10.37 -2.37 5.53
N ALA A 103 -9.65 -1.88 6.54
CA ALA A 103 -8.20 -2.01 6.64
C ALA A 103 -7.77 -3.48 6.51
N HIS A 104 -8.38 -4.36 7.29
CA HIS A 104 -8.11 -5.80 7.26
C HIS A 104 -8.37 -6.40 5.86
N SER A 105 -9.51 -6.08 5.25
CA SER A 105 -9.86 -6.57 3.90
C SER A 105 -8.80 -6.17 2.85
N TYR A 106 -8.30 -4.94 2.92
CA TYR A 106 -7.25 -4.49 2.00
C TYR A 106 -5.89 -5.16 2.27
N LEU A 107 -5.51 -5.36 3.52
CA LEU A 107 -4.28 -6.06 3.89
C LEU A 107 -4.30 -7.53 3.47
N GLU A 108 -5.44 -8.22 3.58
CA GLU A 108 -5.57 -9.59 3.08
C GLU A 108 -5.44 -9.66 1.55
N ARG A 109 -6.06 -8.74 0.80
CA ARG A 109 -5.86 -8.64 -0.65
C ARG A 109 -4.41 -8.35 -1.02
N ALA A 110 -3.71 -7.53 -0.25
CA ALA A 110 -2.29 -7.28 -0.44
C ALA A 110 -1.46 -8.56 -0.27
N ARG A 111 -1.78 -9.37 0.73
CA ARG A 111 -1.14 -10.67 0.96
C ARG A 111 -1.37 -11.65 -0.19
N GLU A 112 -2.60 -11.75 -0.67
CA GLU A 112 -2.94 -12.60 -1.81
C GLU A 112 -2.16 -12.19 -3.07
N ALA A 113 -2.20 -10.90 -3.42
CA ALA A 113 -1.46 -10.37 -4.57
C ALA A 113 0.07 -10.57 -4.45
N THR A 114 0.58 -10.57 -3.22
CA THR A 114 2.00 -10.86 -2.96
C THR A 114 2.34 -12.32 -3.20
N ARG A 115 1.47 -13.25 -2.80
CA ARG A 115 1.65 -14.69 -3.05
C ARG A 115 1.64 -14.99 -4.54
N GLU A 116 0.71 -14.39 -5.29
CA GLU A 116 0.61 -14.55 -6.74
C GLU A 116 1.85 -14.02 -7.48
N SER A 117 2.42 -12.91 -7.02
CA SER A 117 3.58 -12.29 -7.67
C SER A 117 4.91 -12.95 -7.30
N GLY A 118 5.01 -13.63 -6.16
CA GLY A 118 6.24 -14.21 -5.62
C GLY A 118 7.35 -13.19 -5.31
N ASN A 119 7.04 -11.89 -5.31
CA ASN A 119 8.01 -10.82 -5.19
C ASN A 119 8.31 -10.48 -3.73
N LEU A 120 9.53 -10.82 -3.27
CA LEU A 120 9.97 -10.60 -1.88
C LEU A 120 10.00 -9.13 -1.48
N SER A 121 10.35 -8.21 -2.39
CA SER A 121 10.33 -6.78 -2.11
C SER A 121 8.90 -6.24 -1.91
N ALA A 122 7.93 -6.76 -2.67
CA ALA A 122 6.51 -6.44 -2.43
C ALA A 122 6.03 -7.04 -1.10
N TYR A 123 6.48 -8.26 -0.78
CA TYR A 123 6.17 -8.91 0.49
C TYR A 123 6.64 -8.06 1.69
N THR A 124 7.91 -7.60 1.69
CA THR A 124 8.41 -6.77 2.79
C THR A 124 7.64 -5.46 2.94
N TYR A 125 7.19 -4.87 1.82
CA TYR A 125 6.32 -3.68 1.86
C TYR A 125 4.96 -3.97 2.50
N VAL A 126 4.31 -5.05 2.07
CA VAL A 126 3.00 -5.48 2.60
C VAL A 126 3.09 -5.84 4.07
N ALA A 127 4.14 -6.57 4.47
CA ALA A 127 4.40 -6.92 5.86
C ALA A 127 4.64 -5.67 6.72
N MET A 128 5.35 -4.65 6.20
CA MET A 128 5.57 -3.38 6.88
C MET A 128 4.24 -2.66 7.14
N ALA A 129 3.38 -2.53 6.12
CA ALA A 129 2.07 -1.89 6.25
C ALA A 129 1.16 -2.63 7.25
N ALA A 130 1.18 -3.97 7.23
CA ALA A 130 0.44 -4.79 8.19
C ALA A 130 1.01 -4.67 9.62
N GLY A 131 2.34 -4.64 9.77
CA GLY A 131 3.00 -4.42 11.04
C GLY A 131 2.63 -3.09 11.69
N PHE A 132 2.62 -2.00 10.91
CA PHE A 132 2.12 -0.69 11.35
C PHE A 132 0.67 -0.76 11.82
N TYR A 133 -0.19 -1.40 11.04
CA TYR A 133 -1.59 -1.56 11.41
C TYR A 133 -1.74 -2.33 12.72
N TYR A 134 -1.07 -3.48 12.85
CA TYR A 134 -1.16 -4.31 14.04
C TYR A 134 -0.58 -3.62 15.29
N ALA A 135 0.52 -2.91 15.15
CA ALA A 135 1.06 -2.08 16.24
C ALA A 135 0.06 -0.99 16.67
N GLY A 136 -0.57 -0.31 15.70
CA GLY A 136 -1.55 0.74 15.96
C GLY A 136 -2.84 0.26 16.65
N VAL A 137 -3.21 -1.02 16.49
CA VAL A 137 -4.39 -1.62 17.16
C VAL A 137 -4.03 -2.46 18.40
N GLY A 138 -2.78 -2.38 18.88
CA GLY A 138 -2.32 -3.08 20.08
C GLY A 138 -2.05 -4.58 19.91
N LYS A 139 -1.97 -5.07 18.67
CA LYS A 139 -1.62 -6.46 18.37
C LYS A 139 -0.10 -6.61 18.24
N TRP A 140 0.59 -6.32 19.35
CA TRP A 140 2.05 -6.17 19.41
C TRP A 140 2.79 -7.41 18.93
N GLN A 141 2.38 -8.59 19.37
CA GLN A 141 3.03 -9.86 18.97
C GLN A 141 3.00 -10.07 17.46
N GLN A 142 1.85 -9.81 16.82
CA GLN A 142 1.73 -9.94 15.37
C GLN A 142 2.60 -8.90 14.61
N ALA A 143 2.72 -7.69 15.17
CA ALA A 143 3.60 -6.67 14.61
C ALA A 143 5.09 -7.07 14.71
N ILE A 144 5.52 -7.58 15.87
CA ILE A 144 6.88 -8.07 16.11
C ILE A 144 7.24 -9.15 15.08
N GLU A 145 6.41 -10.19 14.95
CA GLU A 145 6.64 -11.28 14.00
C GLU A 145 6.83 -10.81 12.57
N LEU A 146 6.03 -9.81 12.13
CA LEU A 146 6.16 -9.23 10.80
C LEU A 146 7.47 -8.43 10.64
N PHE A 147 7.81 -7.59 11.61
CA PHE A 147 9.05 -6.80 11.54
C PHE A 147 10.30 -7.69 11.58
N GLU A 148 10.32 -8.75 12.37
CA GLU A 148 11.41 -9.74 12.37
C GLU A 148 11.54 -10.45 11.02
N GLN A 149 10.43 -10.83 10.39
CA GLN A 149 10.44 -11.39 9.03
C GLN A 149 11.03 -10.40 8.02
N ILE A 150 10.65 -9.11 8.12
CA ILE A 150 11.19 -8.06 7.25
C ILE A 150 12.71 -7.93 7.46
N LEU A 151 13.19 -7.91 8.69
CA LEU A 151 14.63 -7.84 9.00
C LEU A 151 15.40 -8.95 8.30
N ASN A 152 14.92 -10.19 8.43
CA ASN A 152 15.55 -11.37 7.84
C ASN A 152 15.60 -11.28 6.30
N ILE A 153 14.47 -10.95 5.67
CA ILE A 153 14.37 -10.84 4.21
C ILE A 153 15.20 -9.67 3.70
N SER A 154 15.12 -8.50 4.33
CA SER A 154 15.85 -7.31 3.92
C SER A 154 17.37 -7.49 4.02
N GLN A 155 17.84 -8.19 5.04
CA GLN A 155 19.25 -8.56 5.17
C GLN A 155 19.71 -9.44 3.99
N ARG A 156 18.91 -10.45 3.61
CA ARG A 156 19.22 -11.34 2.47
C ARG A 156 19.19 -10.61 1.13
N LEU A 157 18.31 -9.62 0.98
CA LEU A 157 18.19 -8.81 -0.24
C LEU A 157 19.18 -7.64 -0.30
N GLY A 158 19.91 -7.34 0.78
CA GLY A 158 20.73 -6.14 0.89
C GLY A 158 19.93 -4.84 0.94
N ASP A 159 18.63 -4.89 1.27
CA ASP A 159 17.74 -3.73 1.37
C ASP A 159 17.90 -3.05 2.73
N GLN A 160 18.96 -2.24 2.86
CA GLN A 160 19.27 -1.51 4.08
C GLN A 160 18.14 -0.58 4.52
N ARG A 161 17.44 0.06 3.57
CA ARG A 161 16.33 0.96 3.90
C ARG A 161 15.22 0.21 4.64
N ARG A 162 14.75 -0.92 4.10
CA ARG A 162 13.72 -1.74 4.73
C ARG A 162 14.16 -2.31 6.06
N TRP A 163 15.43 -2.68 6.17
CA TRP A 163 15.99 -3.18 7.40
C TRP A 163 15.95 -2.10 8.51
N VAL A 164 16.40 -0.86 8.20
CA VAL A 164 16.35 0.27 9.14
C VAL A 164 14.92 0.63 9.51
N ASP A 165 14.01 0.68 8.52
CA ASP A 165 12.60 0.95 8.76
C ASP A 165 11.99 -0.07 9.74
N ALA A 166 12.26 -1.37 9.57
CA ALA A 166 11.76 -2.42 10.44
C ALA A 166 12.34 -2.33 11.85
N MET A 167 13.64 -2.10 11.99
CA MET A 167 14.30 -1.90 13.29
C MET A 167 13.75 -0.70 14.04
N SER A 168 13.54 0.42 13.34
CA SER A 168 13.00 1.65 13.93
C SER A 168 11.59 1.48 14.47
N ASN A 169 10.81 0.57 13.91
CA ASN A 169 9.45 0.26 14.38
C ASN A 169 9.42 -0.83 15.46
N LEU A 170 10.35 -1.77 15.42
CA LEU A 170 10.45 -2.84 16.40
C LEU A 170 10.94 -2.31 17.76
N ALA A 171 11.91 -1.40 17.76
CA ALA A 171 12.50 -0.87 18.99
C ALA A 171 11.49 -0.23 19.96
N PRO A 172 10.57 0.65 19.54
CA PRO A 172 9.54 1.18 20.43
C PRO A 172 8.60 0.10 20.98
N ILE A 173 8.25 -0.91 20.18
CA ILE A 173 7.36 -1.98 20.59
C ILE A 173 8.00 -2.75 21.77
N HIS A 174 9.28 -3.13 21.65
CA HIS A 174 9.99 -3.80 22.74
C HIS A 174 10.20 -2.92 23.98
N TYR A 175 10.18 -1.60 23.84
CA TYR A 175 10.28 -0.71 24.97
C TYR A 175 8.97 -0.62 25.77
N TYR A 176 7.81 -0.75 25.09
CA TYR A 176 6.48 -0.59 25.70
C TYR A 176 5.80 -1.93 26.06
N CYS A 177 6.34 -3.06 25.64
CA CYS A 177 5.87 -4.41 25.97
C CYS A 177 6.88 -5.17 26.83
#